data_83bedf69722c1914a851e440cc7949bf
#
_entry.id   83bedf69722c1914a851e440cc7949bf
#
_cell.length_a   1.000
_cell.length_b   1.000
_cell.length_c   1.000
_cell.angle_alpha   90.00
_cell.angle_beta   90.00
_cell.angle_gamma   90.00
#
_symmetry.space_group_name_H-M   'P 1'
#
loop_
_entity.id
_entity.type
_entity.pdbx_description
1 polymer ?
#
loop_
_entity_poly.entity_id
_entity_poly.type
_entity_poly.pdbx_seq_one_letter_code
_entity_poly.pdbx_strand_id
1 'polypeptide(L)' 'MLKLNRLKEMREKKGLTQERLAELADVSRQTIISIESGRYVPSLELALKFGKIFKCKIEDIFGI' A
#
# COMPACT_ATOMS: atom_id res chain seq x y z
N MET A 1 0.66 10.60 11.91
CA MET A 1 1.51 9.40 11.70
C MET A 1 0.66 8.15 11.76
N LEU A 2 0.92 7.20 10.90
CA LEU A 2 0.17 5.94 10.86
C LEU A 2 0.66 5.01 11.96
N LYS A 3 -0.26 4.44 12.74
CA LYS A 3 0.07 3.45 13.77
C LYS A 3 0.12 2.05 13.19
N LEU A 4 -0.54 1.83 12.07
CA LEU A 4 -0.63 0.54 11.41
C LEU A 4 -0.26 0.71 9.95
N ASN A 5 0.59 -0.17 9.46
CA ASN A 5 0.93 -0.22 8.04
C ASN A 5 1.13 -1.68 7.65
N ARG A 6 0.11 -2.26 7.06
CA ARG A 6 0.13 -3.65 6.63
C ARG A 6 0.30 -3.82 5.13
N LEU A 7 0.74 -2.77 4.43
CA LEU A 7 0.83 -2.84 2.98
C LEU A 7 1.72 -3.98 2.51
N LYS A 8 2.90 -4.11 3.11
CA LYS A 8 3.83 -5.19 2.76
C LYS A 8 3.22 -6.56 3.01
N GLU A 9 2.61 -6.73 4.19
CA GLU A 9 1.97 -7.98 4.58
C GLU A 9 0.88 -8.38 3.59
N MET A 10 0.01 -7.45 3.23
CA MET A 10 -1.09 -7.72 2.31
C MET A 10 -0.58 -7.99 0.90
N ARG A 11 0.46 -7.26 0.48
CA ARG A 11 1.10 -7.50 -0.81
C ARG A 11 1.66 -8.93 -0.88
N GLU A 12 2.39 -9.34 0.15
CA GLU A 12 3.00 -10.66 0.20
C GLU A 12 1.95 -11.77 0.25
N LYS A 13 0.88 -11.58 0.99
CA LYS A 13 -0.22 -12.54 1.03
C LYS A 13 -0.87 -12.74 -0.34
N LYS A 14 -0.91 -11.69 -1.15
CA LYS A 14 -1.48 -11.75 -2.49
C LYS A 14 -0.45 -12.24 -3.52
N GLY A 15 0.79 -12.49 -3.10
CA GLY A 15 1.83 -12.97 -4.00
C GLY A 15 2.36 -11.93 -4.95
N LEU A 16 2.24 -10.65 -4.61
CA LEU A 16 2.68 -9.55 -5.48
C LEU A 16 4.09 -9.10 -5.12
N THR A 17 4.87 -8.78 -6.15
CA THR A 17 6.14 -8.08 -5.96
C THR A 17 5.86 -6.60 -5.74
N GLN A 18 6.85 -5.88 -5.22
CA GLN A 18 6.74 -4.41 -5.10
C GLN A 18 6.52 -3.77 -6.45
N GLU A 19 7.22 -4.26 -7.48
CA GLU A 19 7.09 -3.75 -8.83
C GLU A 19 5.66 -3.96 -9.37
N ARG A 20 5.10 -5.14 -9.16
CA ARG A 20 3.75 -5.44 -9.65
C ARG A 20 2.70 -4.59 -8.92
N LEU A 21 2.84 -4.42 -7.62
CA LEU A 21 1.92 -3.55 -6.88
C LEU A 21 2.02 -2.11 -7.38
N ALA A 22 3.24 -1.64 -7.67
CA ALA A 22 3.44 -0.30 -8.21
C ALA A 22 2.72 -0.14 -9.54
N GLU A 23 2.79 -1.13 -10.43
CA GLU A 23 2.07 -1.10 -11.70
C GLU A 23 0.57 -1.02 -11.49
N LEU A 24 0.03 -1.84 -10.59
CA LEU A 24 -1.41 -1.87 -10.32
C LEU A 24 -1.91 -0.56 -9.73
N ALA A 25 -1.09 0.09 -8.93
CA ALA A 25 -1.44 1.36 -8.28
C ALA A 25 -1.04 2.59 -9.11
N ASP A 26 -0.39 2.37 -10.25
CA ASP A 26 0.07 3.44 -11.14
C ASP A 26 1.02 4.42 -10.45
N VAL A 27 1.98 3.86 -9.72
CA VAL A 27 3.05 4.63 -9.06
C VAL A 27 4.38 3.94 -9.29
N SER A 28 5.49 4.59 -8.90
CA SER A 28 6.80 3.99 -9.02
C SER A 28 7.03 2.94 -7.93
N ARG A 29 7.93 2.00 -8.21
CA ARG A 29 8.36 1.01 -7.21
C ARG A 29 8.91 1.70 -5.97
N GLN A 30 9.66 2.81 -6.16
CA GLN A 30 10.22 3.55 -5.03
C GLN A 30 9.12 4.07 -4.11
N THR A 31 7.99 4.48 -4.67
CA THR A 31 6.84 4.91 -3.87
C THR A 31 6.34 3.77 -2.97
N ILE A 32 6.22 2.55 -3.52
CA ILE A 32 5.80 1.39 -2.73
C ILE A 32 6.82 1.11 -1.61
N ILE A 33 8.11 1.13 -1.93
CA ILE A 33 9.17 0.92 -0.94
C ILE A 33 9.05 1.93 0.19
N SER A 34 8.88 3.20 -0.15
CA SER A 34 8.78 4.28 0.84
C SER A 34 7.56 4.15 1.74
N ILE A 35 6.42 3.75 1.17
CA ILE A 35 5.21 3.53 1.95
C ILE A 35 5.38 2.34 2.88
N GLU A 36 5.89 1.22 2.37
CA GLU A 36 6.08 0.01 3.19
C GLU A 36 7.05 0.23 4.34
N SER A 37 8.04 1.10 4.15
CA SER A 37 9.01 1.42 5.20
C SER A 37 8.52 2.49 6.19
N GLY A 38 7.35 3.06 5.95
CA GLY A 38 6.78 4.09 6.81
C GLY A 38 7.33 5.49 6.57
N ARG A 39 8.13 5.69 5.53
CA ARG A 39 8.72 7.00 5.21
C ARG A 39 7.75 7.93 4.50
N TYR A 40 6.76 7.38 3.87
CA TYR A 40 5.81 8.15 3.06
C TYR A 40 4.39 7.69 3.37
N VAL A 41 3.54 8.65 3.70
CA VAL A 41 2.10 8.40 3.92
C VAL A 41 1.41 8.61 2.58
N PRO A 42 0.70 7.61 2.06
CA PRO A 42 0.05 7.76 0.76
C PRO A 42 -1.07 8.79 0.81
N SER A 43 -1.33 9.42 -0.34
CA SER A 43 -2.49 10.29 -0.50
C SER A 43 -3.76 9.46 -0.33
N LEU A 44 -4.89 10.13 -0.08
CA LEU A 44 -6.17 9.46 0.01
C LEU A 44 -6.49 8.69 -1.28
N GLU A 45 -6.22 9.31 -2.43
CA GLU A 45 -6.43 8.66 -3.72
C GLU A 45 -5.65 7.37 -3.84
N LEU A 46 -4.38 7.38 -3.48
CA LEU A 46 -3.54 6.19 -3.55
C LEU A 46 -3.99 5.13 -2.53
N ALA A 47 -4.36 5.54 -1.34
CA ALA A 47 -4.87 4.62 -0.32
C ALA A 47 -6.15 3.93 -0.80
N LEU A 48 -7.03 4.66 -1.47
CA LEU A 48 -8.25 4.09 -2.05
C LEU A 48 -7.93 3.05 -3.14
N LYS A 49 -6.90 3.30 -3.94
CA LYS A 49 -6.44 2.33 -4.94
C LYS A 49 -5.99 1.03 -4.27
N PHE A 50 -5.22 1.13 -3.20
CA PHE A 50 -4.81 -0.05 -2.44
C PHE A 50 -6.01 -0.82 -1.89
N GLY A 51 -7.00 -0.11 -1.38
CA GLY A 51 -8.23 -0.74 -0.90
C GLY A 51 -8.92 -1.54 -1.99
N LYS A 52 -8.96 -1.02 -3.21
CA LYS A 52 -9.54 -1.72 -4.35
C LYS A 52 -8.70 -2.92 -4.77
N ILE A 53 -7.38 -2.78 -4.80
CA ILE A 53 -6.47 -3.87 -5.17
C ILE A 53 -6.60 -5.03 -4.21
N PHE A 54 -6.66 -4.76 -2.92
CA PHE A 54 -6.73 -5.78 -1.87
C PHE A 54 -8.15 -6.11 -1.44
N LYS A 55 -9.16 -5.44 -2.02
CA LYS A 55 -10.58 -5.65 -1.73
C LYS A 55 -10.88 -5.54 -0.24
N CYS A 56 -10.39 -4.47 0.36
CA CYS A 56 -10.55 -4.21 1.78
C CYS A 56 -10.69 -2.71 2.02
N LYS A 57 -10.94 -2.34 3.26
CA LYS A 57 -11.01 -0.94 3.66
C LYS A 57 -9.61 -0.39 3.86
N ILE A 58 -9.45 0.93 3.68
CA ILE A 58 -8.19 1.60 3.95
C ILE A 58 -7.72 1.30 5.36
N GLU A 59 -8.64 1.29 6.32
CA GLU A 59 -8.33 1.06 7.73
C GLU A 59 -7.75 -0.32 7.99
N ASP A 60 -8.00 -1.29 7.09
CA ASP A 60 -7.42 -2.63 7.21
C ASP A 60 -5.93 -2.63 6.82
N ILE A 61 -5.50 -1.61 6.09
CA ILE A 61 -4.12 -1.48 5.63
C ILE A 61 -3.37 -0.46 6.48
N PHE A 62 -3.97 0.71 6.65
CA PHE A 62 -3.35 1.84 7.35
C PHE A 62 -4.21 2.26 8.53
N GLY A 63 -3.61 2.31 9.72
CA GLY A 63 -4.27 2.78 10.93
C GLY A 63 -3.64 4.07 11.44
N ILE A 64 -4.42 4.82 12.16
CA ILE A 64 -3.96 6.05 12.80
C ILE A 64 -3.88 5.87 14.31
#